data_5dddc6f361638e4b08f71929b8a99a72
#
_entry.id   5dddc6f361638e4b08f71929b8a99a72
#
_cell.length_a   1.000
_cell.length_b   1.000
_cell.length_c   1.000
_cell.angle_alpha   90.00
_cell.angle_beta   90.00
_cell.angle_gamma   90.00
#
_symmetry.space_group_name_H-M   'P 1'
#
loop_
_entity.id
_entity.type
_entity.pdbx_description
1 polymer ?
#
loop_
_entity_poly.entity_id
_entity_poly.type
_entity_poly.pdbx_seq_one_letter_code
_entity_poly.pdbx_strand_id
1 'polypeptide(L)'
;ADLHRAGARVVMTRPGNNGVGPCVTSRARILNRAGATVALDIHADGGPAWGRGFTVLEPVADGPNDGIITASERLGNDVRSALLKYTSMPESNYYGHDGLIFRDDLAGLNLATEPKVLVECGNMRNPTDARLLTASWFQRRLARALEAALVTFLGAGH
;
A
#
# COMPACT_ATOMS: atom_id res chain seq x y z
N ALA A 1 -9.05 5.71 -11.77
CA ALA A 1 -9.99 5.51 -12.88
C ALA A 1 -10.79 4.21 -12.70
N ASP A 2 -10.12 3.09 -12.39
CA ASP A 2 -10.76 1.76 -12.37
C ASP A 2 -11.64 1.59 -11.14
N LEU A 3 -11.20 1.97 -9.95
CA LEU A 3 -12.03 2.00 -8.74
C LEU A 3 -13.27 2.89 -8.88
N HIS A 4 -13.15 4.05 -9.54
CA HIS A 4 -14.33 4.89 -9.83
C HIS A 4 -15.34 4.17 -10.75
N ARG A 5 -14.86 3.42 -11.76
CA ARG A 5 -15.75 2.60 -12.61
C ARG A 5 -16.43 1.47 -11.84
N ALA A 6 -15.76 0.96 -10.80
CA ALA A 6 -16.32 0.00 -9.86
C ALA A 6 -17.26 0.63 -8.80
N GLY A 7 -17.54 1.93 -8.88
CA GLY A 7 -18.45 2.63 -7.98
C GLY A 7 -17.83 3.19 -6.70
N ALA A 8 -16.50 3.08 -6.51
CA ALA A 8 -15.85 3.57 -5.33
C ALA A 8 -15.63 5.11 -5.38
N ARG A 9 -15.83 5.77 -4.25
CA ARG A 9 -15.37 7.14 -4.04
C ARG A 9 -13.90 7.12 -3.62
N VAL A 10 -13.01 7.68 -4.42
CA VAL A 10 -11.57 7.69 -4.16
C VAL A 10 -11.13 9.08 -3.68
N VAL A 11 -10.44 9.12 -2.54
CA VAL A 11 -9.83 10.33 -1.98
C VAL A 11 -8.31 10.18 -2.05
N MET A 12 -7.64 11.14 -2.68
CA MET A 12 -6.20 11.18 -2.82
C MET A 12 -5.59 12.19 -1.86
N THR A 13 -4.46 11.84 -1.23
CA THR A 13 -3.75 12.76 -0.32
C THR A 13 -2.93 13.83 -1.04
N ARG A 14 -2.78 13.72 -2.36
CA ARG A 14 -2.19 14.75 -3.22
C ARG A 14 -2.90 14.78 -4.59
N PRO A 15 -3.04 15.96 -5.21
CA PRO A 15 -3.84 16.11 -6.42
C PRO A 15 -3.13 15.65 -7.70
N GLY A 16 -1.83 15.41 -7.68
CA GLY A 16 -1.05 15.07 -8.87
C GLY A 16 0.39 14.67 -8.56
N ASN A 17 1.19 14.52 -9.62
CA ASN A 17 2.58 14.04 -9.54
C ASN A 17 3.62 15.14 -9.32
N ASN A 18 3.25 16.41 -9.45
CA ASN A 18 4.19 17.54 -9.45
C ASN A 18 4.43 18.15 -8.06
N GLY A 19 4.18 17.40 -7.00
CA GLY A 19 4.36 17.90 -5.63
C GLY A 19 4.62 16.77 -4.63
N VAL A 20 5.21 17.14 -3.49
CA VAL A 20 5.53 16.21 -2.39
C VAL A 20 4.26 15.78 -1.64
N GLY A 21 3.22 16.59 -1.68
CA GLY A 21 2.01 16.37 -0.88
C GLY A 21 2.18 16.80 0.58
N PRO A 22 1.15 16.63 1.42
CA PRO A 22 1.17 17.04 2.81
C PRO A 22 2.04 16.11 3.68
N CYS A 23 2.40 16.59 4.88
CA CYS A 23 3.08 15.78 5.90
C CYS A 23 2.28 14.54 6.27
N VAL A 24 2.94 13.49 6.78
CA VAL A 24 2.34 12.19 7.10
C VAL A 24 1.13 12.30 8.05
N THR A 25 1.22 13.13 9.10
CA THR A 25 0.11 13.39 10.03
C THR A 25 -1.10 14.05 9.35
N SER A 26 -0.85 14.91 8.36
CA SER A 26 -1.93 15.52 7.57
C SER A 26 -2.56 14.52 6.60
N ARG A 27 -1.79 13.58 6.05
CA ARG A 27 -2.32 12.48 5.22
C ARG A 27 -3.25 11.59 6.06
N ALA A 28 -2.83 11.14 7.23
CA ALA A 28 -3.68 10.38 8.15
C ALA A 28 -4.98 11.15 8.48
N ARG A 29 -4.89 12.44 8.77
CA ARG A 29 -6.07 13.28 9.04
C ARG A 29 -7.01 13.42 7.83
N ILE A 30 -6.49 13.48 6.61
CA ILE A 30 -7.30 13.48 5.37
C ILE A 30 -8.08 12.18 5.26
N LEU A 31 -7.44 11.03 5.49
CA LEU A 31 -8.06 9.71 5.41
C LEU A 31 -9.15 9.55 6.47
N ASN A 32 -8.82 9.78 7.74
CA ASN A 32 -9.78 9.66 8.85
C ASN A 32 -11.01 10.57 8.66
N ARG A 33 -10.81 11.82 8.19
CA ARG A 33 -11.93 12.74 7.87
C ARG A 33 -12.75 12.33 6.65
N ALA A 34 -12.16 11.59 5.74
CA ALA A 34 -12.89 11.10 4.58
C ALA A 34 -13.89 10.00 4.91
N GLY A 35 -13.79 9.38 6.10
CA GLY A 35 -14.56 8.21 6.49
C GLY A 35 -14.35 7.08 5.50
N ALA A 36 -13.07 6.83 5.13
CA ALA A 36 -12.73 5.82 4.15
C ALA A 36 -13.01 4.43 4.71
N THR A 37 -13.53 3.52 3.88
CA THR A 37 -13.72 2.10 4.26
C THR A 37 -12.38 1.36 4.30
N VAL A 38 -11.40 1.83 3.54
CA VAL A 38 -10.06 1.24 3.42
C VAL A 38 -9.09 2.29 2.91
N ALA A 39 -7.83 2.21 3.33
CA ALA A 39 -6.75 3.08 2.89
C ALA A 39 -5.52 2.29 2.44
N LEU A 40 -4.77 2.86 1.50
CA LEU A 40 -3.56 2.26 0.96
C LEU A 40 -2.52 3.35 0.70
N ASP A 41 -1.34 3.24 1.32
CA ASP A 41 -0.18 4.05 0.97
C ASP A 41 0.65 3.33 -0.09
N ILE A 42 0.96 4.01 -1.19
CA ILE A 42 1.71 3.44 -2.32
C ILE A 42 3.09 4.11 -2.37
N HIS A 43 4.11 3.35 -2.05
CA HIS A 43 5.49 3.78 -1.91
C HIS A 43 6.44 2.94 -2.77
N ALA A 44 7.70 3.33 -2.80
CA ALA A 44 8.82 2.54 -3.28
C ALA A 44 10.02 2.76 -2.36
N ASP A 45 10.61 1.67 -1.89
CA ASP A 45 11.67 1.67 -0.89
C ASP A 45 13.02 2.15 -1.45
N GLY A 46 13.90 2.57 -0.56
CA GLY A 46 15.31 2.94 -0.80
C GLY A 46 16.30 2.02 -0.09
N GLY A 47 16.05 0.73 -0.08
CA GLY A 47 16.87 -0.30 0.58
C GLY A 47 18.26 -0.52 -0.03
N PRO A 48 19.01 -1.57 0.37
CA PRO A 48 20.31 -1.89 -0.20
C PRO A 48 20.20 -2.21 -1.69
N ALA A 49 21.18 -1.79 -2.49
CA ALA A 49 21.11 -1.92 -3.96
C ALA A 49 21.05 -3.38 -4.47
N TRP A 50 21.54 -4.34 -3.69
CA TRP A 50 21.41 -5.76 -4.00
C TRP A 50 20.03 -6.36 -3.72
N GLY A 51 19.30 -5.72 -2.77
CA GLY A 51 17.97 -6.15 -2.37
C GLY A 51 16.91 -5.72 -3.38
N ARG A 52 15.85 -6.51 -3.53
CA ARG A 52 14.76 -6.23 -4.46
C ARG A 52 13.45 -6.83 -3.98
N GLY A 53 12.36 -6.37 -4.59
CA GLY A 53 11.02 -6.90 -4.38
C GLY A 53 10.11 -5.99 -3.60
N PHE A 54 8.84 -6.35 -3.51
CA PHE A 54 7.82 -5.61 -2.77
C PHE A 54 7.73 -6.07 -1.31
N THR A 55 7.27 -5.18 -0.44
CA THR A 55 6.87 -5.48 0.95
C THR A 55 5.58 -4.74 1.27
N VAL A 56 4.65 -5.41 1.95
CA VAL A 56 3.47 -4.79 2.54
C VAL A 56 3.70 -4.60 4.02
N LEU A 57 3.57 -3.36 4.48
CA LEU A 57 3.77 -2.97 5.86
C LEU A 57 2.41 -2.87 6.54
N GLU A 58 2.24 -3.65 7.59
CA GLU A 58 1.02 -3.78 8.38
C GLU A 58 1.17 -3.06 9.73
N PRO A 59 0.12 -2.43 10.25
CA PRO A 59 0.17 -1.75 11.54
C PRO A 59 0.28 -2.76 12.70
N VAL A 60 0.95 -2.32 13.77
CA VAL A 60 0.84 -2.90 15.12
C VAL A 60 -0.09 -2.01 15.93
N ALA A 61 -0.84 -2.59 16.87
CA ALA A 61 -1.73 -1.84 17.75
C ALA A 61 -0.95 -0.78 18.56
N ASP A 62 -1.36 0.47 18.43
CA ASP A 62 -0.73 1.65 19.09
C ASP A 62 -1.78 2.76 19.36
N GLY A 63 -2.87 2.39 20.03
CA GLY A 63 -3.95 3.30 20.45
C GLY A 63 -4.96 3.62 19.34
N PRO A 64 -4.79 4.67 18.52
CA PRO A 64 -5.81 5.07 17.54
C PRO A 64 -6.17 3.98 16.53
N ASN A 65 -5.24 3.08 16.22
CA ASN A 65 -5.39 2.02 15.21
C ASN A 65 -5.80 0.66 15.79
N ASP A 66 -6.01 0.52 17.10
CA ASP A 66 -6.28 -0.78 17.75
C ASP A 66 -7.46 -1.53 17.10
N GLY A 67 -8.50 -0.81 16.73
CA GLY A 67 -9.71 -1.39 16.15
C GLY A 67 -9.59 -1.90 14.71
N ILE A 68 -8.46 -1.62 14.03
CA ILE A 68 -8.32 -1.92 12.59
C ILE A 68 -7.26 -2.97 12.28
N ILE A 69 -6.57 -3.52 13.27
CA ILE A 69 -5.41 -4.40 13.08
C ILE A 69 -5.79 -5.64 12.26
N THR A 70 -6.75 -6.44 12.71
CA THR A 70 -7.18 -7.66 12.02
C THR A 70 -7.65 -7.39 10.59
N ALA A 71 -8.35 -6.29 10.37
CA ALA A 71 -8.80 -5.90 9.03
C ALA A 71 -7.62 -5.46 8.16
N SER A 72 -6.63 -4.79 8.73
CA SER A 72 -5.39 -4.40 8.03
C SER A 72 -4.54 -5.60 7.64
N GLU A 73 -4.42 -6.62 8.50
CA GLU A 73 -3.75 -7.89 8.19
C GLU A 73 -4.44 -8.62 7.02
N ARG A 74 -5.78 -8.66 7.01
CA ARG A 74 -6.53 -9.21 5.87
C ARG A 74 -6.24 -8.43 4.59
N LEU A 75 -6.25 -7.09 4.64
CA LEU A 75 -5.91 -6.23 3.51
C LEU A 75 -4.47 -6.47 3.03
N GLY A 76 -3.52 -6.63 3.95
CA GLY A 76 -2.12 -6.93 3.62
C GLY A 76 -1.98 -8.23 2.84
N ASN A 77 -2.66 -9.27 3.27
CA ASN A 77 -2.69 -10.57 2.57
C ASN A 77 -3.36 -10.47 1.19
N ASP A 78 -4.44 -9.71 1.04
CA ASP A 78 -5.09 -9.46 -0.25
C ASP A 78 -4.16 -8.71 -1.21
N VAL A 79 -3.47 -7.68 -0.73
CA VAL A 79 -2.48 -6.91 -1.50
C VAL A 79 -1.31 -7.78 -1.92
N ARG A 80 -0.72 -8.55 -0.99
CA ARG A 80 0.37 -9.49 -1.29
C ARG A 80 -0.04 -10.47 -2.38
N SER A 81 -1.19 -11.13 -2.22
CA SER A 81 -1.70 -12.12 -3.17
C SER A 81 -1.93 -11.53 -4.56
N ALA A 82 -2.46 -10.31 -4.62
CA ALA A 82 -2.68 -9.62 -5.88
C ALA A 82 -1.37 -9.20 -6.56
N LEU A 83 -0.37 -8.73 -5.80
CA LEU A 83 0.95 -8.39 -6.34
C LEU A 83 1.63 -9.61 -6.96
N LEU A 84 1.62 -10.74 -6.28
CA LEU A 84 2.16 -12.02 -6.80
C LEU A 84 1.42 -12.49 -8.05
N LYS A 85 0.11 -12.32 -8.09
CA LYS A 85 -0.71 -12.78 -9.21
C LYS A 85 -0.60 -11.90 -10.47
N TYR A 86 -0.53 -10.59 -10.31
CA TYR A 86 -0.68 -9.64 -11.42
C TYR A 86 0.60 -8.94 -11.83
N THR A 87 1.67 -9.04 -11.02
CA THR A 87 2.96 -8.40 -11.33
C THR A 87 4.08 -9.42 -11.48
N SER A 88 5.25 -8.94 -11.95
CA SER A 88 6.50 -9.70 -11.97
C SER A 88 7.46 -9.28 -10.85
N MET A 89 6.99 -8.42 -9.92
CA MET A 89 7.80 -8.05 -8.76
C MET A 89 7.77 -9.19 -7.76
N PRO A 90 8.92 -9.73 -7.34
CA PRO A 90 8.95 -10.75 -6.30
C PRO A 90 8.69 -10.14 -4.92
N GLU A 91 8.46 -10.96 -3.93
CA GLU A 91 8.55 -10.57 -2.53
C GLU A 91 9.96 -10.09 -2.19
N SER A 92 10.06 -9.15 -1.26
CA SER A 92 11.34 -8.59 -0.85
C SER A 92 12.26 -9.67 -0.27
N ASN A 93 13.51 -9.69 -0.74
CA ASN A 93 14.54 -10.58 -0.24
C ASN A 93 15.45 -9.94 0.83
N TYR A 94 15.13 -8.75 1.30
CA TYR A 94 15.94 -7.99 2.26
C TYR A 94 15.13 -7.33 3.38
N TYR A 95 13.81 -7.31 3.28
CA TYR A 95 12.96 -6.57 4.20
C TYR A 95 11.61 -7.29 4.42
N GLY A 96 11.29 -7.62 5.66
CA GLY A 96 10.12 -8.42 6.01
C GLY A 96 10.31 -9.92 5.76
N HIS A 97 9.24 -10.66 5.87
CA HIS A 97 9.18 -12.10 5.62
C HIS A 97 7.93 -12.40 4.76
N ASP A 98 8.09 -13.21 3.73
CA ASP A 98 7.01 -13.52 2.78
C ASP A 98 6.27 -12.28 2.28
N GLY A 99 7.00 -11.20 1.99
CA GLY A 99 6.45 -9.95 1.50
C GLY A 99 5.62 -9.14 2.50
N LEU A 100 5.63 -9.49 3.79
CA LEU A 100 4.89 -8.82 4.87
C LEU A 100 5.85 -8.38 5.99
N ILE A 101 5.49 -7.29 6.69
CA ILE A 101 6.18 -6.87 7.91
C ILE A 101 5.25 -6.01 8.77
N PHE A 102 5.27 -6.25 10.10
CA PHE A 102 4.57 -5.42 11.07
C PHE A 102 5.43 -4.22 11.49
N ARG A 103 4.80 -3.04 11.59
CA ARG A 103 5.48 -1.78 11.94
C ARG A 103 4.67 -0.98 12.96
N ASP A 104 5.37 -0.53 14.02
CA ASP A 104 4.85 0.32 15.11
C ASP A 104 5.40 1.76 15.08
N ASP A 105 6.30 2.07 14.16
CA ASP A 105 7.03 3.34 14.07
C ASP A 105 6.59 4.23 12.89
N LEU A 106 5.53 3.86 12.18
CA LEU A 106 5.02 4.61 11.04
C LEU A 106 3.76 5.39 11.41
N ALA A 107 3.90 6.70 11.59
CA ALA A 107 2.78 7.58 11.95
C ALA A 107 1.57 7.47 10.99
N GLY A 108 1.80 7.14 9.71
CA GLY A 108 0.73 6.93 8.74
C GLY A 108 -0.14 5.70 9.03
N LEU A 109 0.44 4.67 9.66
CA LEU A 109 -0.28 3.47 10.10
C LEU A 109 -0.84 3.64 11.52
N ASN A 110 -0.03 4.21 12.45
CA ASN A 110 -0.41 4.36 13.85
C ASN A 110 -1.61 5.31 14.07
N LEU A 111 -1.74 6.32 13.23
CA LEU A 111 -2.83 7.31 13.31
C LEU A 111 -4.05 6.95 12.47
N ALA A 112 -4.06 5.83 11.78
CA ALA A 112 -5.18 5.40 10.95
C ALA A 112 -6.35 4.89 11.83
N THR A 113 -7.57 5.23 11.46
CA THR A 113 -8.81 4.75 12.08
C THR A 113 -9.63 3.86 11.14
N GLU A 114 -9.14 3.63 9.95
CA GLU A 114 -9.66 2.72 8.93
C GLU A 114 -8.63 1.65 8.58
N PRO A 115 -9.04 0.43 8.12
CA PRO A 115 -8.13 -0.61 7.68
C PRO A 115 -7.12 -0.06 6.68
N LYS A 116 -5.83 -0.25 6.97
CA LYS A 116 -4.75 0.40 6.20
C LYS A 116 -3.48 -0.42 6.17
N VAL A 117 -2.82 -0.42 5.01
CA VAL A 117 -1.45 -0.90 4.83
C VAL A 117 -0.64 0.08 3.99
N LEU A 118 0.69 -0.01 4.09
CA LEU A 118 1.63 0.66 3.21
C LEU A 118 2.31 -0.39 2.32
N VAL A 119 2.41 -0.11 1.04
CA VAL A 119 3.06 -1.02 0.07
C VAL A 119 4.33 -0.36 -0.45
N GLU A 120 5.46 -0.98 -0.16
CA GLU A 120 6.71 -0.73 -0.87
C GLU A 120 6.69 -1.57 -2.15
N CYS A 121 6.44 -0.94 -3.29
CA CYS A 121 6.20 -1.62 -4.57
C CYS A 121 7.47 -2.18 -5.22
N GLY A 122 8.62 -1.97 -4.63
CA GLY A 122 9.95 -2.38 -5.08
C GLY A 122 11.02 -1.44 -4.53
N ASN A 123 12.28 -1.78 -4.75
CA ASN A 123 13.44 -1.01 -4.27
C ASN A 123 13.98 -0.09 -5.39
N MET A 124 13.87 1.22 -5.20
CA MET A 124 14.36 2.22 -6.16
C MET A 124 15.89 2.19 -6.37
N ARG A 125 16.66 1.65 -5.41
CA ARG A 125 18.12 1.51 -5.53
C ARG A 125 18.54 0.24 -6.27
N ASN A 126 17.63 -0.72 -6.44
CA ASN A 126 17.90 -1.90 -7.25
C ASN A 126 17.64 -1.59 -8.74
N PRO A 127 18.62 -1.80 -9.64
CA PRO A 127 18.47 -1.39 -11.03
C PRO A 127 17.37 -2.17 -11.78
N THR A 128 17.04 -3.39 -11.35
CA THR A 128 15.95 -4.16 -11.95
C THR A 128 14.60 -3.61 -11.52
N ASP A 129 14.42 -3.37 -10.23
CA ASP A 129 13.17 -2.81 -9.70
C ASP A 129 12.95 -1.37 -10.18
N ALA A 130 13.99 -0.55 -10.21
CA ALA A 130 13.91 0.82 -10.73
C ALA A 130 13.43 0.86 -12.19
N ARG A 131 13.92 -0.06 -13.05
CA ARG A 131 13.43 -0.18 -14.43
C ARG A 131 11.95 -0.59 -14.50
N LEU A 132 11.52 -1.51 -13.63
CA LEU A 132 10.11 -1.90 -13.54
C LEU A 132 9.25 -0.73 -13.08
N LEU A 133 9.61 -0.10 -11.97
CA LEU A 133 8.85 1.00 -11.37
C LEU A 133 8.67 2.20 -12.31
N THR A 134 9.62 2.44 -13.23
CA THR A 134 9.54 3.51 -14.22
C THR A 134 8.87 3.10 -15.54
N ALA A 135 8.62 1.82 -15.76
CA ALA A 135 7.98 1.31 -16.97
C ALA A 135 6.45 1.44 -16.91
N SER A 136 5.85 2.15 -17.87
CA SER A 136 4.39 2.39 -17.90
C SER A 136 3.56 1.10 -17.93
N TRP A 137 4.05 0.05 -18.59
CA TRP A 137 3.34 -1.24 -18.61
C TRP A 137 3.31 -1.89 -17.23
N PHE A 138 4.41 -1.78 -16.45
CA PHE A 138 4.49 -2.30 -15.09
C PHE A 138 3.60 -1.50 -14.15
N GLN A 139 3.63 -0.16 -14.23
CA GLN A 139 2.75 0.72 -13.45
C GLN A 139 1.26 0.38 -13.66
N ARG A 140 0.85 0.06 -14.91
CA ARG A 140 -0.52 -0.41 -15.18
C ARG A 140 -0.83 -1.75 -14.54
N ARG A 141 0.11 -2.71 -14.55
CA ARG A 141 -0.06 -4.00 -13.86
C ARG A 141 -0.14 -3.83 -12.35
N LEU A 142 0.72 -3.00 -11.79
CA LEU A 142 0.71 -2.64 -10.37
C LEU A 142 -0.63 -2.02 -9.97
N ALA A 143 -1.10 -1.03 -10.72
CA ALA A 143 -2.41 -0.41 -10.47
C ALA A 143 -3.57 -1.44 -10.51
N ARG A 144 -3.56 -2.37 -11.47
CA ARG A 144 -4.54 -3.46 -11.55
C ARG A 144 -4.44 -4.42 -10.37
N ALA A 145 -3.23 -4.74 -9.90
CA ALA A 145 -3.03 -5.58 -8.72
C ALA A 145 -3.64 -4.92 -7.48
N LEU A 146 -3.33 -3.65 -7.24
CA LEU A 146 -3.84 -2.91 -6.09
C LEU A 146 -5.37 -2.72 -6.16
N GLU A 147 -5.92 -2.47 -7.35
CA GLU A 147 -7.37 -2.44 -7.57
C GLU A 147 -8.02 -3.78 -7.19
N ALA A 148 -7.48 -4.90 -7.70
CA ALA A 148 -8.01 -6.23 -7.44
C ALA A 148 -7.97 -6.57 -5.94
N ALA A 149 -6.90 -6.20 -5.23
CA ALA A 149 -6.79 -6.36 -3.79
C ALA A 149 -7.89 -5.59 -3.05
N LEU A 150 -8.08 -4.32 -3.38
CA LEU A 150 -9.11 -3.48 -2.75
C LEU A 150 -10.53 -3.99 -3.04
N VAL A 151 -10.80 -4.45 -4.25
CA VAL A 151 -12.10 -5.04 -4.61
C VAL A 151 -12.34 -6.35 -3.84
N THR A 152 -11.31 -7.21 -3.71
CA THR A 152 -11.39 -8.44 -2.91
C THR A 152 -11.68 -8.12 -1.45
N PHE A 153 -10.91 -7.21 -0.86
CA PHE A 153 -11.08 -6.77 0.51
C PHE A 153 -12.48 -6.24 0.80
N LEU A 154 -13.00 -5.37 -0.06
CA LEU A 154 -14.33 -4.77 0.08
C LEU A 154 -15.46 -5.78 -0.16
N GLY A 155 -15.28 -6.73 -1.07
CA GLY A 155 -16.27 -7.76 -1.39
C GLY A 155 -16.41 -8.85 -0.34
N ALA A 156 -15.36 -9.10 0.47
CA ALA A 156 -15.39 -10.08 1.56
C ALA A 156 -16.05 -9.56 2.85
N GLY A 157 -16.50 -8.30 2.87
CA GLY A 157 -17.15 -7.66 4.02
C GLY A 157 -18.69 -7.68 4.00
N HIS A 158 -19.30 -8.47 3.11
CA HIS A 158 -20.76 -8.61 3.00
C HIS A 158 -21.19 -10.04 3.26
#